data_5e4557c054b263b16bb5b98d469a1c4e
#
_entry.id   5e4557c054b263b16bb5b98d469a1c4e
#
_cell.length_a   1.000
_cell.length_b   1.000
_cell.length_c   1.000
_cell.angle_alpha   90.00
_cell.angle_beta   90.00
_cell.angle_gamma   90.00
#
_symmetry.space_group_name_H-M   'P 1'
#
loop_
_entity.id
_entity.type
_entity.pdbx_description
1 polymer ?
#
loop_
_entity_poly.entity_id
_entity_poly.type
_entity_poly.pdbx_seq_one_letter_code
_entity_poly.pdbx_strand_id
1 'polypeptide(L)'
;VKNDVDNCPDTPNTDQKDSDNDDIGDVCDTTPFGQNIFSLLLKDETCRSANDGSMSLTISISDPKFIVAVTGGPSGFSHTPETIEGTTWSLNNLQAADYTVCLTTENLDNYKQCFNVVITEPQDLSVTATVDDDDDYVNFKYDGSDQYYINLNNDIITTDQSDYRLKLRKGLNFIKV
;
A
#
# COMPACT_ATOMS: atom_id res chain seq x y z
N VAL A 1 19.71 39.54 -6.98
CA VAL A 1 19.74 39.40 -8.45
C VAL A 1 18.79 40.45 -9.06
N LYS A 2 18.99 40.89 -10.30
CA LYS A 2 18.08 41.85 -10.96
C LYS A 2 16.82 41.13 -11.42
N ASN A 3 15.65 41.77 -11.26
CA ASN A 3 14.32 41.18 -11.58
C ASN A 3 14.18 40.54 -12.98
N ASP A 4 14.98 40.97 -13.94
CA ASP A 4 14.92 40.45 -15.34
C ASP A 4 15.66 39.09 -15.51
N VAL A 5 16.36 38.61 -14.46
CA VAL A 5 17.19 37.38 -14.48
C VAL A 5 16.98 36.57 -13.17
N ASP A 6 16.06 37.06 -12.33
CA ASP A 6 15.79 36.45 -11.00
C ASP A 6 14.67 35.42 -11.16
N ASN A 7 15.01 34.13 -10.91
CA ASN A 7 14.06 33.05 -11.01
C ASN A 7 13.07 32.95 -9.83
N CYS A 8 13.25 33.82 -8.77
CA CYS A 8 12.29 34.01 -7.68
C CYS A 8 12.14 35.49 -7.33
N PRO A 9 11.47 36.33 -8.16
CA PRO A 9 11.44 37.78 -7.99
C PRO A 9 10.94 38.26 -6.63
N ASP A 10 10.04 37.56 -6.00
CA ASP A 10 9.42 37.92 -4.71
C ASP A 10 10.08 37.25 -3.50
N THR A 11 11.04 36.31 -3.71
CA THR A 11 11.70 35.54 -2.64
C THR A 11 13.22 35.60 -2.87
N PRO A 12 14.00 36.21 -1.96
CA PRO A 12 15.44 36.32 -2.13
C PRO A 12 16.12 34.94 -2.20
N ASN A 13 16.74 34.63 -3.32
CA ASN A 13 17.58 33.46 -3.52
C ASN A 13 18.88 33.87 -4.24
N THR A 14 20.00 33.79 -3.58
CA THR A 14 21.29 34.22 -4.15
C THR A 14 21.95 33.16 -5.02
N ASP A 15 21.57 31.92 -4.87
CA ASP A 15 22.08 30.76 -5.62
C ASP A 15 21.39 30.55 -6.95
N GLN A 16 20.19 31.15 -7.14
CA GLN A 16 19.37 31.03 -8.33
C GLN A 16 19.17 29.57 -8.76
N LYS A 17 19.10 28.67 -7.75
CA LYS A 17 18.97 27.25 -8.01
C LYS A 17 17.59 26.95 -8.60
N ASP A 18 17.58 26.14 -9.66
CA ASP A 18 16.44 25.64 -10.38
C ASP A 18 16.75 24.17 -10.72
N SER A 19 16.18 23.25 -9.96
CA SER A 19 16.59 21.83 -10.00
C SER A 19 15.93 21.04 -11.11
N ASP A 20 14.78 21.49 -11.62
CA ASP A 20 14.05 20.84 -12.71
C ASP A 20 14.09 21.61 -14.04
N ASN A 21 14.72 22.80 -14.03
CA ASN A 21 14.94 23.66 -15.18
C ASN A 21 13.63 24.16 -15.84
N ASP A 22 12.67 24.57 -15.03
CA ASP A 22 11.41 25.15 -15.50
C ASP A 22 11.38 26.69 -15.45
N ASP A 23 12.53 27.34 -15.17
CA ASP A 23 12.74 28.78 -15.00
C ASP A 23 12.14 29.36 -13.71
N ILE A 24 11.66 28.54 -12.78
CA ILE A 24 11.23 28.94 -11.43
C ILE A 24 12.26 28.41 -10.43
N GLY A 25 12.77 29.28 -9.57
CA GLY A 25 13.78 28.86 -8.58
C GLY A 25 13.21 27.96 -7.48
N ASP A 26 13.99 26.97 -7.03
CA ASP A 26 13.61 25.95 -6.04
C ASP A 26 12.89 26.55 -4.81
N VAL A 27 13.27 27.73 -4.37
CA VAL A 27 12.76 28.33 -3.12
C VAL A 27 11.35 28.94 -3.27
N CYS A 28 10.92 29.22 -4.46
CA CYS A 28 9.60 29.77 -4.79
C CYS A 28 8.76 28.82 -5.66
N ASP A 29 9.31 27.68 -6.05
CA ASP A 29 8.62 26.66 -6.80
C ASP A 29 7.82 25.72 -5.88
N THR A 30 6.66 25.31 -6.33
CA THR A 30 5.82 24.30 -5.66
C THR A 30 6.21 22.86 -5.99
N THR A 31 6.97 22.68 -7.08
CA THR A 31 7.45 21.38 -7.58
C THR A 31 8.95 21.40 -7.89
N PRO A 32 9.82 21.85 -6.99
CA PRO A 32 11.21 22.24 -7.24
C PRO A 32 12.11 21.11 -7.77
N PHE A 33 11.63 19.90 -7.83
CA PHE A 33 12.35 18.75 -8.36
C PHE A 33 11.63 18.10 -9.55
N GLY A 34 10.62 18.79 -10.10
CA GLY A 34 9.80 18.30 -11.19
C GLY A 34 8.69 17.33 -10.73
N GLN A 35 7.93 16.87 -11.71
CA GLN A 35 6.82 15.95 -11.48
C GLN A 35 7.28 14.50 -11.56
N ASN A 36 6.59 13.63 -10.82
CA ASN A 36 6.77 12.17 -10.87
C ASN A 36 8.16 11.66 -10.46
N ILE A 37 8.89 12.41 -9.63
CA ILE A 37 10.18 11.93 -9.08
C ILE A 37 10.02 10.83 -8.04
N PHE A 38 8.84 10.67 -7.46
CA PHE A 38 8.53 9.65 -6.45
C PHE A 38 7.62 8.57 -7.02
N SER A 39 7.99 7.33 -6.80
CA SER A 39 7.16 6.15 -7.06
C SER A 39 6.99 5.35 -5.77
N LEU A 40 5.76 5.24 -5.28
CA LEU A 40 5.42 4.51 -4.06
C LEU A 40 4.67 3.23 -4.44
N LEU A 41 5.25 2.08 -4.09
CA LEU A 41 4.67 0.76 -4.26
C LEU A 41 4.19 0.25 -2.90
N LEU A 42 2.95 -0.22 -2.84
CA LEU A 42 2.34 -0.80 -1.66
C LEU A 42 2.18 -2.31 -1.87
N LYS A 43 2.33 -3.05 -0.78
CA LYS A 43 1.97 -4.46 -0.68
C LYS A 43 1.03 -4.62 0.51
N ASP A 44 -0.14 -5.13 0.25
CA ASP A 44 -1.14 -5.46 1.27
C ASP A 44 -0.72 -6.67 2.12
N GLU A 45 -1.41 -6.92 3.21
CA GLU A 45 -1.20 -8.13 4.01
C GLU A 45 -1.55 -9.39 3.20
N THR A 46 -0.77 -10.45 3.36
CA THR A 46 -1.02 -11.72 2.66
C THR A 46 -2.15 -12.53 3.27
N CYS A 47 -2.37 -12.37 4.57
CA CYS A 47 -3.45 -12.97 5.33
C CYS A 47 -3.97 -11.95 6.33
N ARG A 48 -5.19 -12.13 6.79
CA ARG A 48 -5.78 -11.26 7.81
C ARG A 48 -4.91 -11.23 9.07
N SER A 49 -4.63 -10.01 9.54
CA SER A 49 -3.78 -9.73 10.72
C SER A 49 -2.37 -10.34 10.64
N ALA A 50 -1.86 -10.60 9.44
CA ALA A 50 -0.50 -11.10 9.24
C ALA A 50 0.55 -10.05 9.59
N ASN A 51 0.19 -8.77 9.52
CA ASN A 51 1.08 -7.63 9.76
C ASN A 51 2.34 -7.69 8.86
N ASP A 52 2.19 -8.18 7.63
CA ASP A 52 3.27 -8.34 6.65
C ASP A 52 3.13 -7.40 5.44
N GLY A 53 2.26 -6.43 5.56
CA GLY A 53 2.14 -5.34 4.60
C GLY A 53 3.44 -4.55 4.49
N SER A 54 3.67 -3.89 3.38
CA SER A 54 4.87 -3.07 3.17
C SER A 54 4.64 -1.91 2.22
N MET A 55 5.51 -0.91 2.31
CA MET A 55 5.62 0.16 1.33
C MET A 55 7.06 0.33 0.89
N SER A 56 7.25 0.62 -0.39
CA SER A 56 8.56 0.87 -0.99
C SER A 56 8.52 2.15 -1.81
N LEU A 57 9.42 3.07 -1.51
CA LEU A 57 9.57 4.34 -2.22
C LEU A 57 10.81 4.27 -3.12
N THR A 58 10.64 4.71 -4.36
CA THR A 58 11.74 4.95 -5.29
C THR A 58 11.76 6.42 -5.67
N ILE A 59 12.94 7.03 -5.64
CA ILE A 59 13.19 8.42 -5.98
C ILE A 59 14.05 8.45 -7.23
N SER A 60 13.65 9.20 -8.26
CA SER A 60 14.37 9.22 -9.55
C SER A 60 15.61 10.14 -9.56
N ILE A 61 15.80 10.93 -8.50
CA ILE A 61 16.94 11.84 -8.31
C ILE A 61 17.71 11.44 -7.04
N SER A 62 19.01 11.72 -7.02
CA SER A 62 19.90 11.37 -5.89
C SER A 62 20.28 12.58 -5.01
N ASP A 63 19.95 13.77 -5.46
CA ASP A 63 20.18 15.03 -4.75
C ASP A 63 18.98 15.96 -5.00
N PRO A 64 18.45 16.60 -3.97
CA PRO A 64 18.83 16.54 -2.55
C PRO A 64 18.46 15.20 -1.89
N LYS A 65 19.03 14.96 -0.70
CA LYS A 65 18.57 13.88 0.17
C LYS A 65 17.20 14.22 0.76
N PHE A 66 16.33 13.22 0.78
CA PHE A 66 14.99 13.34 1.36
C PHE A 66 14.93 12.72 2.75
N ILE A 67 14.08 13.31 3.58
CA ILE A 67 13.71 12.78 4.89
C ILE A 67 12.29 12.25 4.76
N VAL A 68 12.08 10.99 5.11
CA VAL A 68 10.77 10.36 5.13
C VAL A 68 10.20 10.30 6.54
N ALA A 69 8.94 10.68 6.67
CA ALA A 69 8.15 10.52 7.88
C ALA A 69 6.86 9.78 7.55
N VAL A 70 6.50 8.78 8.34
CA VAL A 70 5.24 8.04 8.19
C VAL A 70 4.40 8.25 9.43
N THR A 71 3.15 8.63 9.23
CA THR A 71 2.15 8.84 10.29
C THR A 71 0.86 8.09 9.97
N GLY A 72 -0.09 8.06 10.89
CA GLY A 72 -1.29 7.22 10.76
C GLY A 72 -1.03 5.82 11.29
N GLY A 73 -1.56 4.80 10.61
CA GLY A 73 -1.44 3.42 11.06
C GLY A 73 -2.31 3.07 12.27
N PRO A 74 -2.24 1.84 12.76
CA PRO A 74 -3.01 1.39 13.90
C PRO A 74 -2.56 2.06 15.20
N SER A 75 -3.37 1.93 16.25
CA SER A 75 -3.02 2.46 17.58
C SER A 75 -1.68 1.91 18.07
N GLY A 76 -0.77 2.81 18.42
CA GLY A 76 0.59 2.46 18.84
C GLY A 76 1.64 2.43 17.73
N PHE A 77 1.25 2.63 16.47
CA PHE A 77 2.21 2.81 15.39
C PHE A 77 3.01 4.10 15.60
N SER A 78 4.31 4.02 15.41
CA SER A 78 5.18 5.19 15.37
C SER A 78 6.35 4.94 14.41
N HIS A 79 6.68 5.94 13.62
CA HIS A 79 7.83 5.95 12.73
C HIS A 79 8.67 7.19 13.04
N THR A 80 9.95 6.98 13.33
CA THR A 80 10.88 8.10 13.50
C THR A 80 11.32 8.60 12.14
N PRO A 81 11.20 9.89 11.83
CA PRO A 81 11.68 10.43 10.56
C PRO A 81 13.14 10.07 10.33
N GLU A 82 13.46 9.65 9.11
CA GLU A 82 14.80 9.21 8.74
C GLU A 82 15.22 9.73 7.37
N THR A 83 16.52 9.98 7.20
CA THR A 83 17.09 10.40 5.92
C THR A 83 17.23 9.19 5.00
N ILE A 84 16.76 9.32 3.76
CA ILE A 84 16.87 8.28 2.75
C ILE A 84 18.28 8.29 2.18
N GLU A 85 19.03 7.22 2.44
CA GLU A 85 20.38 7.03 1.91
C GLU A 85 20.31 6.37 0.52
N GLY A 86 20.33 7.21 -0.52
CA GLY A 86 20.23 6.77 -1.92
C GLY A 86 18.86 7.08 -2.53
N THR A 87 18.40 6.23 -3.44
CA THR A 87 17.19 6.45 -4.24
C THR A 87 16.02 5.52 -3.89
N THR A 88 16.19 4.67 -2.88
CA THR A 88 15.15 3.71 -2.45
C THR A 88 15.01 3.69 -0.95
N TRP A 89 13.79 3.48 -0.50
CA TRP A 89 13.46 3.30 0.91
C TRP A 89 12.32 2.30 1.04
N SER A 90 12.23 1.59 2.16
CA SER A 90 11.14 0.65 2.40
C SER A 90 10.80 0.53 3.89
N LEU A 91 9.51 0.34 4.16
CA LEU A 91 8.98 0.05 5.48
C LEU A 91 8.14 -1.22 5.41
N ASN A 92 8.46 -2.18 6.28
CA ASN A 92 7.86 -3.51 6.30
C ASN A 92 7.11 -3.76 7.60
N ASN A 93 6.41 -4.88 7.68
CA ASN A 93 5.63 -5.33 8.84
C ASN A 93 4.53 -4.32 9.21
N LEU A 94 3.87 -3.81 8.19
CA LEU A 94 2.76 -2.90 8.35
C LEU A 94 1.46 -3.67 8.54
N GLN A 95 0.62 -3.16 9.42
CA GLN A 95 -0.77 -3.61 9.58
C GLN A 95 -1.67 -2.92 8.56
N ALA A 96 -2.81 -3.54 8.28
CA ALA A 96 -3.87 -2.91 7.49
C ALA A 96 -4.36 -1.63 8.18
N ALA A 97 -4.18 -0.49 7.54
CA ALA A 97 -4.55 0.84 8.04
C ALA A 97 -4.31 1.92 6.98
N ASP A 98 -4.79 3.14 7.29
CA ASP A 98 -4.45 4.35 6.55
C ASP A 98 -3.12 4.92 7.06
N TYR A 99 -2.23 5.27 6.14
CA TYR A 99 -0.95 5.88 6.42
C TYR A 99 -0.77 7.16 5.61
N THR A 100 0.01 8.09 6.14
CA THR A 100 0.46 9.27 5.43
C THR A 100 1.99 9.26 5.39
N VAL A 101 2.55 9.20 4.20
CA VAL A 101 4.00 9.25 3.93
C VAL A 101 4.35 10.67 3.50
N CYS A 102 5.16 11.36 4.26
CA CYS A 102 5.59 12.72 3.95
C CYS A 102 7.10 12.76 3.69
N LEU A 103 7.48 13.48 2.65
CA LEU A 103 8.85 13.71 2.24
C LEU A 103 9.19 15.19 2.42
N THR A 104 10.32 15.44 3.06
CA THR A 104 10.93 16.75 3.23
C THR A 104 12.39 16.69 2.83
N THR A 105 13.08 17.81 2.72
CA THR A 105 14.52 17.87 2.45
C THR A 105 15.18 18.93 3.36
N GLU A 106 16.45 18.72 3.70
CA GLU A 106 17.21 19.66 4.54
C GLU A 106 17.52 20.98 3.83
N ASN A 107 17.50 20.98 2.49
CA ASN A 107 17.93 22.13 1.69
C ASN A 107 16.81 23.13 1.35
N LEU A 108 15.54 22.75 1.58
CA LEU A 108 14.36 23.57 1.34
C LEU A 108 13.39 23.45 2.50
N ASP A 109 13.44 24.40 3.44
CA ASP A 109 12.66 24.38 4.69
C ASP A 109 11.14 24.30 4.48
N ASN A 110 10.64 24.79 3.35
CA ASN A 110 9.21 24.80 3.03
C ASN A 110 8.77 23.63 2.16
N TYR A 111 9.69 22.78 1.68
CA TYR A 111 9.31 21.64 0.85
C TYR A 111 8.72 20.51 1.69
N LYS A 112 7.52 20.13 1.33
CA LYS A 112 6.85 18.97 1.92
C LYS A 112 5.86 18.37 0.93
N GLN A 113 6.09 17.13 0.56
CA GLN A 113 5.15 16.35 -0.25
C GLN A 113 4.65 15.15 0.53
N CYS A 114 3.32 14.96 0.59
CA CYS A 114 2.70 13.87 1.32
C CYS A 114 1.81 13.02 0.43
N PHE A 115 1.80 11.71 0.70
CA PHE A 115 0.96 10.71 0.06
C PHE A 115 0.10 10.02 1.12
N ASN A 116 -1.21 9.99 0.90
CA ASN A 116 -2.11 9.17 1.69
C ASN A 116 -2.22 7.80 1.03
N VAL A 117 -1.96 6.76 1.77
CA VAL A 117 -1.91 5.38 1.29
C VAL A 117 -2.65 4.46 2.25
N VAL A 118 -3.16 3.36 1.74
CA VAL A 118 -3.89 2.36 2.51
C VAL A 118 -3.21 1.01 2.31
N ILE A 119 -2.89 0.34 3.41
CA ILE A 119 -2.55 -1.08 3.42
C ILE A 119 -3.83 -1.81 3.80
N THR A 120 -4.23 -2.77 3.00
CA THR A 120 -5.43 -3.57 3.24
C THR A 120 -5.09 -4.97 3.73
N GLU A 121 -6.08 -5.66 4.28
CA GLU A 121 -5.99 -7.09 4.63
C GLU A 121 -7.08 -7.88 3.88
N PRO A 122 -6.87 -9.18 3.59
CA PRO A 122 -7.91 -10.02 3.04
C PRO A 122 -9.12 -10.11 3.96
N GLN A 123 -10.28 -10.32 3.37
CA GLN A 123 -11.51 -10.55 4.14
C GLN A 123 -11.46 -11.91 4.85
N ASP A 124 -12.23 -12.04 5.93
CA ASP A 124 -12.39 -13.33 6.61
C ASP A 124 -12.99 -14.35 5.66
N LEU A 125 -12.40 -15.54 5.66
CA LEU A 125 -13.03 -16.69 5.03
C LEU A 125 -14.36 -16.99 5.73
N SER A 126 -15.45 -16.91 5.02
CA SER A 126 -16.76 -17.33 5.50
C SER A 126 -17.28 -18.52 4.70
N VAL A 127 -17.86 -19.47 5.41
CA VAL A 127 -18.47 -20.64 4.80
C VAL A 127 -19.82 -20.87 5.46
N THR A 128 -20.87 -20.90 4.66
CA THR A 128 -22.19 -21.38 5.09
C THR A 128 -22.56 -22.62 4.30
N ALA A 129 -23.13 -23.62 4.99
CA ALA A 129 -23.56 -24.84 4.37
C ALA A 129 -25.02 -25.13 4.71
N THR A 130 -25.83 -25.42 3.72
CA THR A 130 -27.23 -25.85 3.88
C THR A 130 -27.39 -27.24 3.24
N VAL A 131 -27.91 -28.17 4.01
CA VAL A 131 -28.25 -29.51 3.53
C VAL A 131 -29.60 -29.47 2.83
N ASP A 132 -29.67 -30.07 1.67
CA ASP A 132 -30.92 -30.30 0.96
C ASP A 132 -31.40 -31.71 1.32
N ASP A 133 -32.41 -31.80 2.16
CA ASP A 133 -32.90 -33.06 2.73
C ASP A 133 -33.54 -33.99 1.67
N ASP A 134 -33.96 -33.41 0.52
CA ASP A 134 -34.66 -34.16 -0.53
C ASP A 134 -33.71 -34.76 -1.59
N ASP A 135 -32.49 -34.27 -1.70
CA ASP A 135 -31.63 -34.55 -2.87
C ASP A 135 -30.22 -35.11 -2.56
N ASP A 136 -29.89 -35.44 -1.35
CA ASP A 136 -28.53 -35.85 -0.94
C ASP A 136 -27.44 -34.83 -1.32
N TYR A 137 -27.72 -33.52 -1.27
CA TYR A 137 -26.76 -32.47 -1.60
C TYR A 137 -26.56 -31.53 -0.40
N VAL A 138 -25.37 -30.94 -0.39
CA VAL A 138 -25.04 -29.77 0.44
C VAL A 138 -24.71 -28.59 -0.46
N ASN A 139 -25.32 -27.45 -0.21
CA ASN A 139 -25.04 -26.19 -0.86
C ASN A 139 -24.13 -25.36 0.03
N PHE A 140 -22.99 -24.97 -0.49
CA PHE A 140 -22.03 -24.09 0.15
C PHE A 140 -22.12 -22.69 -0.43
N LYS A 141 -21.98 -21.71 0.46
CA LYS A 141 -21.65 -20.35 0.08
C LYS A 141 -20.31 -19.99 0.73
N TYR A 142 -19.40 -19.49 -0.09
CA TYR A 142 -18.05 -19.09 0.30
C TYR A 142 -17.87 -17.60 0.07
N ASP A 143 -17.07 -16.97 0.92
CA ASP A 143 -16.62 -15.59 0.77
C ASP A 143 -15.23 -15.44 1.39
N GLY A 144 -14.45 -14.45 0.93
CA GLY A 144 -13.14 -14.10 1.50
C GLY A 144 -11.94 -14.76 0.81
N SER A 145 -12.13 -15.50 -0.30
CA SER A 145 -11.01 -16.05 -1.10
C SER A 145 -11.40 -16.21 -2.57
N ASP A 146 -10.41 -16.21 -3.46
CA ASP A 146 -10.57 -16.48 -4.90
C ASP A 146 -10.58 -17.99 -5.21
N GLN A 147 -10.19 -18.83 -4.27
CA GLN A 147 -10.15 -20.28 -4.45
C GLN A 147 -10.40 -21.02 -3.13
N TYR A 148 -11.19 -22.08 -3.21
CA TYR A 148 -11.59 -22.90 -2.05
C TYR A 148 -11.20 -24.35 -2.26
N TYR A 149 -10.75 -25.02 -1.18
CA TYR A 149 -10.42 -26.44 -1.15
C TYR A 149 -11.42 -27.16 -0.25
N ILE A 150 -12.20 -28.06 -0.85
CA ILE A 150 -13.20 -28.85 -0.14
C ILE A 150 -12.66 -30.29 -0.03
N ASN A 151 -12.51 -30.79 1.17
CA ASN A 151 -12.20 -32.20 1.39
C ASN A 151 -13.48 -32.94 1.77
N LEU A 152 -13.98 -33.79 0.86
CA LEU A 152 -15.10 -34.68 1.09
C LEU A 152 -14.59 -36.11 1.27
N ASN A 153 -14.61 -36.67 2.47
CA ASN A 153 -14.22 -38.06 2.72
C ASN A 153 -12.82 -38.44 2.16
N ASN A 154 -11.86 -37.50 2.22
CA ASN A 154 -10.50 -37.51 1.66
C ASN A 154 -10.39 -37.23 0.16
N ASP A 155 -11.48 -37.00 -0.56
CA ASP A 155 -11.43 -36.50 -1.93
C ASP A 155 -11.32 -34.97 -1.90
N ILE A 156 -10.29 -34.42 -2.53
CA ILE A 156 -10.07 -32.97 -2.59
C ILE A 156 -10.70 -32.39 -3.85
N ILE A 157 -11.56 -31.42 -3.68
CA ILE A 157 -12.22 -30.66 -4.72
C ILE A 157 -11.73 -29.22 -4.63
N THR A 158 -11.33 -28.62 -5.74
CA THR A 158 -10.95 -27.23 -5.82
C THR A 158 -11.99 -26.46 -6.62
N THR A 159 -12.43 -25.31 -6.12
CA THR A 159 -13.39 -24.44 -6.81
C THR A 159 -13.03 -22.97 -6.60
N ASP A 160 -13.31 -22.15 -7.59
CA ASP A 160 -13.26 -20.69 -7.58
C ASP A 160 -14.66 -20.06 -7.47
N GLN A 161 -15.70 -20.88 -7.34
CA GLN A 161 -17.09 -20.44 -7.27
C GLN A 161 -17.47 -20.10 -5.81
N SER A 162 -18.14 -18.97 -5.63
CA SER A 162 -18.69 -18.55 -4.33
C SER A 162 -19.90 -19.39 -3.89
N ASP A 163 -20.57 -20.04 -4.83
CA ASP A 163 -21.68 -20.97 -4.61
C ASP A 163 -21.34 -22.34 -5.19
N TYR A 164 -21.30 -23.36 -4.36
CA TYR A 164 -20.95 -24.71 -4.80
C TYR A 164 -21.90 -25.76 -4.22
N ARG A 165 -22.40 -26.64 -5.10
CA ARG A 165 -23.29 -27.73 -4.74
C ARG A 165 -22.55 -29.07 -4.77
N LEU A 166 -22.46 -29.75 -3.63
CA LEU A 166 -21.74 -30.99 -3.46
C LEU A 166 -22.69 -32.15 -3.19
N LYS A 167 -22.56 -33.23 -3.97
CA LYS A 167 -23.34 -34.45 -3.76
C LYS A 167 -22.75 -35.29 -2.62
N LEU A 168 -23.57 -35.64 -1.66
CA LEU A 168 -23.20 -36.49 -0.57
C LEU A 168 -23.31 -37.98 -0.94
N ARG A 169 -22.50 -38.81 -0.27
CA ARG A 169 -22.62 -40.27 -0.35
C ARG A 169 -23.64 -40.74 0.71
N LYS A 170 -24.23 -41.92 0.47
CA LYS A 170 -25.09 -42.53 1.51
C LYS A 170 -24.26 -42.83 2.78
N GLY A 171 -24.80 -42.44 3.91
CA GLY A 171 -24.18 -42.63 5.22
C GLY A 171 -23.46 -41.39 5.72
N LEU A 172 -22.44 -41.57 6.57
CA LEU A 172 -21.68 -40.47 7.18
C LEU A 172 -20.75 -39.81 6.16
N ASN A 173 -20.79 -38.49 6.06
CA ASN A 173 -19.89 -37.70 5.26
C ASN A 173 -19.07 -36.76 6.15
N PHE A 174 -17.75 -36.72 5.93
CA PHE A 174 -16.85 -35.76 6.55
C PHE A 174 -16.47 -34.70 5.54
N ILE A 175 -16.76 -33.46 5.86
CA ILE A 175 -16.49 -32.30 5.00
C ILE A 175 -15.61 -31.32 5.76
N LYS A 176 -14.55 -30.86 5.10
CA LYS A 176 -13.67 -29.80 5.55
C LYS A 176 -13.45 -28.82 4.41
N VAL A 177 -13.58 -27.55 4.69
CA VAL A 177 -13.27 -26.43 3.76
C VAL A 177 -12.05 -25.68 4.26
#